data_71a0e90c377ae81e4e47873991378b89
#
_entry.id   71a0e90c377ae81e4e47873991378b89
#
_cell.length_a   1.000
_cell.length_b   1.000
_cell.length_c   1.000
_cell.angle_alpha   90.00
_cell.angle_beta   90.00
_cell.angle_gamma   90.00
#
_symmetry.space_group_name_H-M   'P 1'
#
loop_
_entity.id
_entity.type
_entity.pdbx_description
1 polymer ?
#
loop_
_entity_poly.entity_id
_entity_poly.type
_entity_poly.pdbx_seq_one_letter_code
_entity_poly.pdbx_strand_id
1 'polypeptide(L)'
;INSILKIIIPASIIGILFGTLTFEFTNEDQIRIMVGVISIIFVLVSFIQKNNYLLKPTKVKGYFWSSVAGYTSFLIHAGNPPINFYMLPLKLDKISFIGTMTLAFMVINLVKLIPYYYVGLLAPSNLMISLYLLPLAFISVLIGYFVQKRIPEKLFFNIVYVLLFFSGCKLISVSYTHLRAHETTR
;
A
#
# COMPACT_ATOMS: atom_id res chain seq x y z
N ILE A 1 3.78 -3.51 -18.56
CA ILE A 1 4.33 -2.75 -17.43
C ILE A 1 4.20 -1.25 -17.68
N ASN A 2 4.77 -0.68 -18.75
CA ASN A 2 4.78 0.77 -18.98
C ASN A 2 3.40 1.42 -19.03
N SER A 3 2.39 0.77 -19.64
CA SER A 3 1.01 1.29 -19.71
C SER A 3 0.34 1.35 -18.33
N ILE A 4 0.68 0.41 -17.44
CA ILE A 4 0.15 0.34 -16.08
C ILE A 4 0.82 1.42 -15.22
N LEU A 5 2.13 1.58 -15.30
CA LEU A 5 2.87 2.61 -14.57
C LEU A 5 2.43 4.03 -14.97
N LYS A 6 2.08 4.26 -16.25
CA LYS A 6 1.49 5.53 -16.71
C LYS A 6 0.15 5.89 -16.07
N ILE A 7 -0.55 4.91 -15.50
CA ILE A 7 -1.77 5.13 -14.72
C ILE A 7 -1.41 5.30 -13.23
N ILE A 8 -0.62 4.37 -12.69
CA ILE A 8 -0.34 4.31 -11.26
C ILE A 8 0.43 5.54 -10.78
N ILE A 9 1.52 5.90 -11.46
CA ILE A 9 2.44 6.94 -10.97
C ILE A 9 1.74 8.30 -10.88
N PRO A 10 1.13 8.86 -11.96
CA PRO A 10 0.51 10.18 -11.87
C PRO A 10 -0.68 10.21 -10.90
N ALA A 11 -1.47 9.14 -10.86
CA ALA A 11 -2.58 9.05 -9.92
C ALA A 11 -2.10 9.01 -8.47
N SER A 12 -1.05 8.25 -8.17
CA SER A 12 -0.47 8.22 -6.82
C SER A 12 0.14 9.55 -6.40
N ILE A 13 0.75 10.28 -7.33
CA ILE A 13 1.26 11.65 -7.06
C ILE A 13 0.10 12.58 -6.67
N ILE A 14 -1.02 12.53 -7.39
CA ILE A 14 -2.23 13.29 -7.03
C ILE A 14 -2.71 12.91 -5.62
N GLY A 15 -2.73 11.60 -5.30
CA GLY A 15 -3.07 11.12 -3.97
C GLY A 15 -2.13 11.62 -2.87
N ILE A 16 -0.81 11.66 -3.12
CA ILE A 16 0.20 12.19 -2.20
C ILE A 16 -0.03 13.68 -1.97
N LEU A 17 -0.25 14.46 -3.02
CA LEU A 17 -0.51 15.90 -2.92
C LEU A 17 -1.77 16.17 -2.08
N PHE A 18 -2.85 15.42 -2.34
CA PHE A 18 -4.06 15.54 -1.54
C PHE A 18 -3.83 15.15 -0.07
N GLY A 19 -3.06 14.07 0.19
CA GLY A 19 -2.66 13.66 1.53
C GLY A 19 -1.83 14.73 2.24
N THR A 20 -0.94 15.42 1.53
CA THR A 20 -0.15 16.53 2.07
C THR A 20 -1.04 17.69 2.50
N LEU A 21 -2.03 18.07 1.67
CA LEU A 21 -2.95 19.17 1.95
C LEU A 21 -3.90 18.87 3.13
N THR A 22 -4.23 17.60 3.33
CA THR A 22 -5.16 17.17 4.39
C THR A 22 -4.46 16.64 5.63
N PHE A 23 -3.13 16.63 5.67
CA PHE A 23 -2.33 15.98 6.71
C PHE A 23 -2.72 16.41 8.12
N GLU A 24 -2.85 17.71 8.36
CA GLU A 24 -3.19 18.28 9.68
C GLU A 24 -4.63 17.99 10.12
N PHE A 25 -5.53 17.73 9.16
CA PHE A 25 -6.96 17.50 9.43
C PHE A 25 -7.34 16.02 9.44
N THR A 26 -6.36 15.14 9.18
CA THR A 26 -6.63 13.73 8.96
C THR A 26 -6.45 12.93 10.24
N ASN A 27 -7.48 12.17 10.61
CA ASN A 27 -7.39 11.18 11.67
C ASN A 27 -6.82 9.87 11.10
N GLU A 28 -5.60 9.53 11.49
CA GLU A 28 -4.92 8.31 11.02
C GLU A 28 -5.70 7.04 11.35
N ASP A 29 -6.34 6.95 12.52
CA ASP A 29 -7.07 5.75 12.93
C ASP A 29 -8.30 5.51 12.06
N GLN A 30 -9.02 6.56 11.67
CA GLN A 30 -10.15 6.44 10.74
C GLN A 30 -9.68 5.93 9.37
N ILE A 31 -8.54 6.40 8.87
CA ILE A 31 -7.98 5.91 7.60
C ILE A 31 -7.55 4.46 7.72
N ARG A 32 -6.91 4.06 8.81
CA ARG A 32 -6.52 2.67 9.05
C ARG A 32 -7.73 1.75 9.04
N ILE A 33 -8.80 2.11 9.74
CA ILE A 33 -10.05 1.33 9.75
C ILE A 33 -10.63 1.23 8.33
N MET A 34 -10.75 2.35 7.64
CA MET A 34 -11.30 2.37 6.28
C MET A 34 -10.50 1.47 5.33
N VAL A 35 -9.17 1.59 5.30
CA VAL A 35 -8.30 0.76 4.46
C VAL A 35 -8.36 -0.70 4.87
N GLY A 36 -8.45 -0.98 6.16
CA GLY A 36 -8.58 -2.33 6.69
C GLY A 36 -9.89 -3.00 6.25
N VAL A 37 -11.02 -2.34 6.42
CA VAL A 37 -12.35 -2.83 6.00
C VAL A 37 -12.39 -3.07 4.49
N ILE A 38 -11.92 -2.10 3.70
CA ILE A 38 -11.86 -2.21 2.24
C ILE A 38 -11.00 -3.42 1.84
N SER A 39 -9.84 -3.63 2.48
CA SER A 39 -8.94 -4.75 2.18
C SER A 39 -9.60 -6.11 2.44
N ILE A 40 -10.30 -6.26 3.56
CA ILE A 40 -11.03 -7.49 3.91
C ILE A 40 -12.16 -7.76 2.91
N ILE A 41 -12.98 -6.74 2.61
CA ILE A 41 -14.07 -6.85 1.63
C ILE A 41 -13.51 -7.29 0.27
N PHE A 42 -12.40 -6.69 -0.18
CA PHE A 42 -11.78 -7.07 -1.45
C PHE A 42 -11.38 -8.55 -1.48
N VAL A 43 -10.72 -9.03 -0.44
CA VAL A 43 -10.29 -10.43 -0.35
C VAL A 43 -11.50 -11.36 -0.37
N LEU A 44 -12.52 -11.09 0.45
CA LEU A 44 -13.74 -11.88 0.50
C LEU A 44 -14.46 -11.93 -0.85
N VAL A 45 -14.63 -10.77 -1.51
CA VAL A 45 -15.23 -10.69 -2.85
C VAL A 45 -14.39 -11.47 -3.88
N SER A 46 -13.06 -11.41 -3.78
CA SER A 46 -12.16 -12.14 -4.68
C SER A 46 -12.29 -13.65 -4.58
N PHE A 47 -12.57 -14.17 -3.38
CA PHE A 47 -12.78 -15.61 -3.15
C PHE A 47 -14.18 -16.10 -3.54
N ILE A 48 -15.22 -15.30 -3.29
CA ILE A 48 -16.62 -15.70 -3.51
C ILE A 48 -16.99 -15.67 -4.99
N GLN A 49 -16.47 -14.75 -5.77
CA GLN A 49 -16.91 -14.53 -7.15
C GLN A 49 -15.85 -14.95 -8.17
N LYS A 50 -16.01 -16.16 -8.73
CA LYS A 50 -15.15 -16.68 -9.85
C LYS A 50 -15.21 -15.84 -11.14
N ASN A 51 -16.30 -15.09 -11.39
CA ASN A 51 -16.53 -14.31 -12.63
C ASN A 51 -16.86 -12.83 -12.30
N ASN A 52 -15.88 -12.10 -11.81
CA ASN A 52 -16.08 -10.79 -11.20
C ASN A 52 -16.16 -9.63 -12.18
N TYR A 53 -17.37 -9.21 -12.57
CA TYR A 53 -17.59 -7.90 -13.22
C TYR A 53 -17.16 -6.72 -12.32
N LEU A 54 -17.31 -6.84 -11.00
CA LEU A 54 -16.92 -5.81 -10.03
C LEU A 54 -15.40 -5.59 -9.99
N LEU A 55 -14.61 -6.65 -10.20
CA LEU A 55 -13.15 -6.58 -10.17
C LEU A 55 -12.52 -6.45 -11.58
N LYS A 56 -13.31 -6.25 -12.66
CA LYS A 56 -12.72 -6.00 -13.98
C LYS A 56 -11.83 -4.75 -13.93
N PRO A 57 -10.54 -4.86 -14.33
CA PRO A 57 -9.65 -3.72 -14.34
C PRO A 57 -10.08 -2.73 -15.43
N THR A 58 -10.24 -1.48 -15.08
CA THR A 58 -10.46 -0.37 -16.01
C THR A 58 -9.48 0.75 -15.70
N LYS A 59 -9.19 1.61 -16.68
CA LYS A 59 -8.32 2.76 -16.46
C LYS A 59 -8.84 3.65 -15.33
N VAL A 60 -10.16 3.87 -15.27
CA VAL A 60 -10.80 4.68 -14.23
C VAL A 60 -10.53 4.11 -12.83
N LYS A 61 -10.73 2.79 -12.66
CA LYS A 61 -10.38 2.10 -11.39
C LYS A 61 -8.88 2.20 -11.10
N GLY A 62 -8.03 2.11 -12.13
CA GLY A 62 -6.60 2.29 -12.00
C GLY A 62 -6.25 3.68 -11.44
N TYR A 63 -6.79 4.75 -12.01
CA TYR A 63 -6.59 6.10 -11.50
C TYR A 63 -7.12 6.28 -10.09
N PHE A 64 -8.35 5.82 -9.81
CA PHE A 64 -8.97 5.94 -8.50
C PHE A 64 -8.17 5.21 -7.41
N TRP A 65 -7.92 3.90 -7.57
CA TRP A 65 -7.24 3.10 -6.56
C TRP A 65 -5.77 3.47 -6.37
N SER A 66 -5.11 3.94 -7.43
CA SER A 66 -3.74 4.43 -7.31
C SER A 66 -3.68 5.79 -6.61
N SER A 67 -4.67 6.66 -6.79
CA SER A 67 -4.77 7.91 -6.00
C SER A 67 -5.02 7.61 -4.53
N VAL A 68 -5.94 6.69 -4.21
CA VAL A 68 -6.15 6.22 -2.84
C VAL A 68 -4.87 5.60 -2.26
N ALA A 69 -4.14 4.81 -3.06
CA ALA A 69 -2.87 4.22 -2.63
C ALA A 69 -1.79 5.29 -2.33
N GLY A 70 -1.69 6.32 -3.16
CA GLY A 70 -0.79 7.45 -2.91
C GLY A 70 -1.15 8.19 -1.62
N TYR A 71 -2.42 8.49 -1.43
CA TYR A 71 -2.96 9.14 -0.24
C TYR A 71 -2.68 8.34 1.04
N THR A 72 -3.09 7.08 1.08
CA THR A 72 -2.88 6.22 2.25
C THR A 72 -1.42 5.84 2.47
N SER A 73 -0.63 5.75 1.39
CA SER A 73 0.82 5.57 1.48
C SER A 73 1.51 6.77 2.13
N PHE A 74 1.04 7.98 1.86
CA PHE A 74 1.59 9.19 2.46
C PHE A 74 1.25 9.27 3.95
N LEU A 75 -0.01 9.10 4.31
CA LEU A 75 -0.50 9.32 5.69
C LEU A 75 -0.10 8.20 6.66
N ILE A 76 -0.27 6.94 6.27
CA ILE A 76 -0.13 5.78 7.18
C ILE A 76 0.76 4.66 6.62
N HIS A 77 1.53 4.91 5.57
CA HIS A 77 2.34 3.91 4.87
C HIS A 77 1.58 2.66 4.36
N ALA A 78 0.26 2.75 4.19
CA ALA A 78 -0.62 1.66 3.78
C ALA A 78 -1.11 1.80 2.32
N GLY A 79 -0.24 2.06 1.37
CA GLY A 79 -0.59 2.15 -0.05
C GLY A 79 -0.82 0.79 -0.72
N ASN A 80 -0.29 -0.28 -0.15
CA ASN A 80 -0.35 -1.62 -0.73
C ASN A 80 -1.78 -2.19 -0.84
N PRO A 81 -2.64 -2.14 0.20
CA PRO A 81 -3.99 -2.62 0.08
C PRO A 81 -4.79 -1.95 -1.06
N PRO A 82 -4.90 -0.62 -1.14
CA PRO A 82 -5.67 0.02 -2.21
C PRO A 82 -5.16 -0.28 -3.61
N ILE A 83 -3.85 -0.27 -3.85
CA ILE A 83 -3.31 -0.50 -5.20
C ILE A 83 -3.59 -1.93 -5.68
N ASN A 84 -3.70 -2.90 -4.79
CA ASN A 84 -4.01 -4.28 -5.12
C ASN A 84 -5.43 -4.46 -5.69
N PHE A 85 -6.37 -3.54 -5.42
CA PHE A 85 -7.68 -3.53 -6.08
C PHE A 85 -7.60 -3.31 -7.59
N TYR A 86 -6.55 -2.65 -8.05
CA TYR A 86 -6.28 -2.49 -9.46
C TYR A 86 -5.33 -3.57 -9.98
N MET A 87 -4.26 -3.87 -9.25
CA MET A 87 -3.18 -4.74 -9.71
C MET A 87 -3.55 -6.22 -9.77
N LEU A 88 -4.25 -6.76 -8.75
CA LEU A 88 -4.60 -8.18 -8.71
C LEU A 88 -5.59 -8.59 -9.81
N PRO A 89 -6.64 -7.80 -10.14
CA PRO A 89 -7.53 -8.11 -11.25
C PRO A 89 -6.88 -8.07 -12.64
N LEU A 90 -5.72 -7.43 -12.79
CA LEU A 90 -4.98 -7.44 -14.07
C LEU A 90 -4.41 -8.82 -14.43
N LYS A 91 -4.36 -9.75 -13.45
CA LYS A 91 -3.87 -11.13 -13.63
C LYS A 91 -2.50 -11.19 -14.35
N LEU A 92 -1.61 -10.29 -13.97
CA LEU A 92 -0.23 -10.28 -14.47
C LEU A 92 0.50 -11.53 -13.99
N ASP A 93 1.48 -11.99 -14.78
CA ASP A 93 2.44 -12.97 -14.30
C ASP A 93 3.21 -12.42 -13.07
N LYS A 94 3.74 -13.31 -12.25
CA LYS A 94 4.40 -12.97 -10.97
C LYS A 94 5.53 -11.95 -11.15
N ILE A 95 6.35 -12.09 -12.19
CA ILE A 95 7.51 -11.21 -12.40
C ILE A 95 7.04 -9.81 -12.79
N SER A 96 6.07 -9.71 -13.71
CA SER A 96 5.47 -8.44 -14.13
C SER A 96 4.73 -7.76 -12.98
N PHE A 97 4.03 -8.52 -12.14
CA PHE A 97 3.37 -7.99 -10.95
C PHE A 97 4.38 -7.37 -9.97
N ILE A 98 5.40 -8.14 -9.57
CA ILE A 98 6.43 -7.68 -8.63
C ILE A 98 7.19 -6.49 -9.20
N GLY A 99 7.63 -6.56 -10.45
CA GLY A 99 8.38 -5.49 -11.10
C GLY A 99 7.57 -4.20 -11.18
N THR A 100 6.28 -4.27 -11.55
CA THR A 100 5.40 -3.10 -11.59
C THR A 100 5.19 -2.49 -10.22
N MET A 101 4.93 -3.32 -9.19
CA MET A 101 4.74 -2.86 -7.81
C MET A 101 6.01 -2.22 -7.25
N THR A 102 7.16 -2.84 -7.47
CA THR A 102 8.45 -2.32 -7.01
C THR A 102 8.75 -0.95 -7.62
N LEU A 103 8.60 -0.81 -8.95
CA LEU A 103 8.84 0.45 -9.64
C LEU A 103 7.83 1.53 -9.19
N ALA A 104 6.55 1.17 -9.07
CA ALA A 104 5.53 2.10 -8.61
C ALA A 104 5.84 2.63 -7.20
N PHE A 105 6.12 1.74 -6.24
CA PHE A 105 6.42 2.15 -4.86
C PHE A 105 7.78 2.83 -4.72
N MET A 106 8.75 2.51 -5.56
CA MET A 106 10.01 3.25 -5.63
C MET A 106 9.74 4.73 -5.96
N VAL A 107 8.96 5.00 -7.02
CA VAL A 107 8.62 6.37 -7.41
C VAL A 107 7.75 7.05 -6.34
N ILE A 108 6.72 6.37 -5.83
CA ILE A 108 5.86 6.89 -4.75
C ILE A 108 6.69 7.30 -3.53
N ASN A 109 7.62 6.45 -3.10
CA ASN A 109 8.45 6.73 -1.93
C ASN A 109 9.44 7.89 -2.17
N LEU A 110 10.01 8.00 -3.38
CA LEU A 110 10.86 9.14 -3.73
C LEU A 110 10.06 10.46 -3.75
N VAL A 111 8.88 10.45 -4.36
CA VAL A 111 8.02 11.64 -4.42
C VAL A 111 7.58 12.09 -3.02
N LYS A 112 7.29 11.17 -2.12
CA LYS A 112 6.90 11.49 -0.73
C LYS A 112 7.98 12.22 0.07
N LEU A 113 9.25 12.10 -0.28
CA LEU A 113 10.33 12.78 0.44
C LEU A 113 10.16 14.29 0.40
N ILE A 114 9.64 14.83 -0.71
CA ILE A 114 9.42 16.28 -0.87
C ILE A 114 8.42 16.80 0.18
N PRO A 115 7.15 16.32 0.22
CA PRO A 115 6.21 16.79 1.22
C PRO A 115 6.61 16.40 2.65
N TYR A 116 7.28 15.27 2.89
CA TYR A 116 7.78 14.91 4.21
C TYR A 116 8.80 15.89 4.76
N TYR A 117 9.62 16.48 3.89
CA TYR A 117 10.52 17.56 4.28
C TYR A 117 9.74 18.79 4.76
N TYR A 118 8.72 19.22 4.01
CA TYR A 118 7.91 20.39 4.34
C TYR A 118 7.04 20.22 5.59
N VAL A 119 6.52 19.02 5.86
CA VAL A 119 5.74 18.75 7.08
C VAL A 119 6.60 18.33 8.28
N GLY A 120 7.95 18.41 8.17
CA GLY A 120 8.86 18.18 9.28
C GLY A 120 9.07 16.70 9.67
N LEU A 121 8.66 15.75 8.86
CA LEU A 121 8.81 14.31 9.15
C LEU A 121 10.23 13.77 8.90
N LEU A 122 11.08 14.52 8.21
CA LEU A 122 12.48 14.15 7.96
C LEU A 122 13.41 14.73 9.05
N ALA A 123 13.16 14.42 10.31
CA ALA A 123 14.04 14.80 11.40
C ALA A 123 15.42 14.13 11.28
N PRO A 124 16.54 14.80 11.63
CA PRO A 124 17.88 14.21 11.58
C PRO A 124 18.01 12.90 12.36
N SER A 125 17.33 12.79 13.52
CA SER A 125 17.28 11.57 14.32
C SER A 125 16.71 10.37 13.55
N ASN A 126 15.63 10.60 12.77
CA ASN A 126 15.00 9.56 11.96
C ASN A 126 15.90 9.14 10.80
N LEU A 127 16.64 10.09 10.21
CA LEU A 127 17.59 9.80 9.14
C LEU A 127 18.77 8.95 9.64
N MET A 128 19.28 9.22 10.85
CA MET A 128 20.33 8.41 11.47
C MET A 128 19.87 6.97 11.71
N ILE A 129 18.68 6.78 12.28
CA ILE A 129 18.11 5.44 12.47
C ILE A 129 17.95 4.72 11.12
N SER A 130 17.47 5.42 10.10
CA SER A 130 17.32 4.87 8.75
C SER A 130 18.66 4.42 8.16
N LEU A 131 19.73 5.17 8.40
CA LEU A 131 21.08 4.83 7.95
C LEU A 131 21.59 3.55 8.63
N TYR A 132 21.37 3.38 9.94
CA TYR A 132 21.73 2.14 10.66
C TYR A 132 20.94 0.92 10.17
N LEU A 133 19.69 1.09 9.72
CA LEU A 133 18.87 0.01 9.20
C LEU A 133 19.13 -0.32 7.73
N LEU A 134 19.87 0.52 7.00
CA LEU A 134 20.13 0.35 5.57
C LEU A 134 20.80 -0.97 5.20
N PRO A 135 21.83 -1.47 5.92
CA PRO A 135 22.43 -2.78 5.63
C PRO A 135 21.42 -3.93 5.80
N LEU A 136 20.58 -3.86 6.83
CA LEU A 136 19.54 -4.86 7.07
C LEU A 136 18.49 -4.85 5.94
N ALA A 137 18.10 -3.68 5.48
CA ALA A 137 17.19 -3.54 4.34
C ALA A 137 17.77 -4.18 3.07
N PHE A 138 19.06 -3.98 2.80
CA PHE A 138 19.75 -4.57 1.66
C PHE A 138 19.75 -6.11 1.71
N ILE A 139 20.09 -6.67 2.85
CA ILE A 139 20.07 -8.13 3.10
C ILE A 139 18.65 -8.67 2.92
N SER A 140 17.62 -7.98 3.44
CA SER A 140 16.22 -8.39 3.35
C SER A 140 15.73 -8.42 1.90
N VAL A 141 16.13 -7.45 1.08
CA VAL A 141 15.81 -7.41 -0.36
C VAL A 141 16.46 -8.59 -1.09
N LEU A 142 17.71 -8.91 -0.81
CA LEU A 142 18.41 -10.06 -1.40
C LEU A 142 17.71 -11.37 -1.02
N ILE A 143 17.39 -11.57 0.26
CA ILE A 143 16.66 -12.75 0.72
C ILE A 143 15.30 -12.84 0.02
N GLY A 144 14.54 -11.76 -0.03
CA GLY A 144 13.25 -11.67 -0.71
C GLY A 144 13.33 -12.04 -2.19
N TYR A 145 14.37 -11.60 -2.88
CA TYR A 145 14.62 -11.92 -4.28
C TYR A 145 14.87 -13.41 -4.50
N PHE A 146 15.65 -14.08 -3.65
CA PHE A 146 15.90 -15.52 -3.77
C PHE A 146 14.67 -16.34 -3.38
N VAL A 147 13.97 -15.95 -2.32
CA VAL A 147 12.76 -16.63 -1.84
C VAL A 147 11.66 -16.57 -2.91
N GLN A 148 11.39 -15.37 -3.46
CA GLN A 148 10.34 -15.20 -4.46
C GLN A 148 10.58 -16.04 -5.73
N LYS A 149 11.83 -16.27 -6.13
CA LYS A 149 12.15 -17.12 -7.29
C LYS A 149 11.74 -18.58 -7.10
N ARG A 150 11.75 -19.07 -5.87
CA ARG A 150 11.44 -20.47 -5.52
C ARG A 150 9.95 -20.72 -5.33
N ILE A 151 9.15 -19.68 -5.13
CA ILE A 151 7.70 -19.80 -4.89
C ILE A 151 6.96 -19.93 -6.22
N PRO A 152 6.16 -21.00 -6.45
CA PRO A 152 5.30 -21.12 -7.62
C PRO A 152 4.32 -19.94 -7.71
N GLU A 153 3.96 -19.54 -8.92
CA GLU A 153 3.10 -18.38 -9.18
C GLU A 153 1.75 -18.43 -8.43
N LYS A 154 1.09 -19.59 -8.47
CA LYS A 154 -0.19 -19.80 -7.76
C LYS A 154 -0.06 -19.59 -6.26
N LEU A 155 1.02 -20.13 -5.65
CA LEU A 155 1.28 -19.96 -4.22
C LEU A 155 1.62 -18.51 -3.88
N PHE A 156 2.37 -17.83 -4.75
CA PHE A 156 2.69 -16.41 -4.58
C PHE A 156 1.43 -15.55 -4.45
N PHE A 157 0.49 -15.66 -5.39
CA PHE A 157 -0.75 -14.87 -5.33
C PHE A 157 -1.64 -15.26 -4.15
N ASN A 158 -1.71 -16.54 -3.78
CA ASN A 158 -2.41 -16.95 -2.57
C ASN A 158 -1.82 -16.28 -1.31
N ILE A 159 -0.49 -16.24 -1.20
CA ILE A 159 0.20 -15.54 -0.10
C ILE A 159 -0.14 -14.04 -0.11
N VAL A 160 -0.17 -13.39 -1.29
CA VAL A 160 -0.55 -11.98 -1.41
C VAL A 160 -1.96 -11.74 -0.86
N TYR A 161 -2.94 -12.57 -1.21
CA TYR A 161 -4.31 -12.45 -0.69
C TYR A 161 -4.37 -12.67 0.82
N VAL A 162 -3.68 -13.68 1.33
CA VAL A 162 -3.61 -13.97 2.78
C VAL A 162 -2.99 -12.81 3.54
N LEU A 163 -1.86 -12.28 3.06
CA LEU A 163 -1.20 -11.12 3.67
C LEU A 163 -2.08 -9.86 3.61
N LEU A 164 -2.81 -9.67 2.52
CA LEU A 164 -3.74 -8.55 2.37
C LEU A 164 -4.88 -8.64 3.40
N PHE A 165 -5.43 -9.84 3.63
CA PHE A 165 -6.43 -10.09 4.65
C PHE A 165 -5.92 -9.78 6.06
N PHE A 166 -4.78 -10.36 6.44
CA PHE A 166 -4.18 -10.11 7.75
C PHE A 166 -3.76 -8.65 7.97
N SER A 167 -3.27 -7.99 6.92
CA SER A 167 -2.98 -6.55 6.97
C SER A 167 -4.25 -5.74 7.24
N GLY A 168 -5.36 -6.09 6.61
CA GLY A 168 -6.66 -5.48 6.86
C GLY A 168 -7.12 -5.65 8.31
N CYS A 169 -7.05 -6.87 8.83
CA CYS A 169 -7.38 -7.18 10.23
C CYS A 169 -6.48 -6.39 11.21
N LYS A 170 -5.18 -6.33 10.95
CA LYS A 170 -4.22 -5.60 11.78
C LYS A 170 -4.53 -4.09 11.79
N LEU A 171 -4.82 -3.49 10.65
CA LEU A 171 -5.15 -2.07 10.56
C LEU A 171 -6.37 -1.71 11.43
N ILE A 172 -7.40 -2.56 11.40
CA ILE A 172 -8.61 -2.36 12.24
C ILE A 172 -8.28 -2.55 13.72
N SER A 173 -7.56 -3.61 14.07
CA SER A 173 -7.24 -3.94 15.47
C SER A 173 -6.40 -2.85 16.13
N VAL A 174 -5.38 -2.33 15.47
CA VAL A 174 -4.52 -1.27 16.00
C VAL A 174 -5.33 0.00 16.24
N SER A 175 -6.18 0.41 15.30
CA SER A 175 -7.02 1.59 15.47
C SER A 175 -8.05 1.44 16.58
N TYR A 176 -8.65 0.26 16.73
CA TYR A 176 -9.60 0.00 17.81
C TYR A 176 -8.94 0.11 19.20
N THR A 177 -7.73 -0.41 19.35
CA THR A 177 -6.97 -0.33 20.61
C THR A 177 -6.59 1.12 20.96
N HIS A 178 -6.20 1.92 19.97
CA HIS A 178 -5.91 3.35 20.15
C HIS A 178 -7.14 4.14 20.57
N LEU A 179 -8.28 3.96 19.89
CA LEU A 179 -9.53 4.65 20.21
C LEU A 179 -9.99 4.33 21.65
N ARG A 180 -9.94 3.05 22.03
CA ARG A 180 -10.31 2.62 23.40
C ARG A 180 -9.38 3.20 24.48
N ALA A 181 -8.09 3.30 24.21
CA ALA A 181 -7.14 3.91 25.15
C ALA A 181 -7.44 5.40 25.37
N HIS A 182 -7.87 6.12 24.34
CA HIS A 182 -8.28 7.54 24.48
C HIS A 182 -9.60 7.73 25.23
N GLU A 183 -10.54 6.77 25.19
CA GLU A 183 -11.79 6.81 25.95
C GLU A 183 -11.58 6.52 27.45
N THR A 184 -10.63 5.66 27.80
CA THR A 184 -10.34 5.30 29.21
C THR A 184 -9.49 6.31 29.96
N THR A 185 -8.90 7.29 29.26
CA THR A 185 -8.09 8.37 29.86
C THR A 185 -8.83 9.70 29.99
N ARG A 186 -10.13 9.72 29.69
CA ARG A 186 -11.05 10.83 29.97
C ARG A 186 -11.94 10.51 31.17
#